data_11fa458111edbb74859ec25fecfb45f8
#
_entry.id   11fa458111edbb74859ec25fecfb45f8
#
_cell.length_a   1.000
_cell.length_b   1.000
_cell.length_c   1.000
_cell.angle_alpha   90.00
_cell.angle_beta   90.00
_cell.angle_gamma   90.00
#
_symmetry.space_group_name_H-M   'P 1'
#
loop_
_entity.id
_entity.type
_entity.pdbx_description
1 polymer ?
#
loop_
_entity_poly.entity_id
_entity_poly.type
_entity_poly.pdbx_seq_one_letter_code
_entity_poly.pdbx_strand_id
1 'polypeptide(L)'
;MHKNDYRMFDGFYIPVIPDADYHFDTDHRGCNFLFIDDRQKRYVISFESCLDVYEKCVNFPQYKKSEYRENGRTMHTLLMEREADNERGNYGFFILDTPYGKLEGQVSVPKIGAWRETVLPRLIFLMNGLAGEEKPNA
;
A
#
# COMPACT_ATOMS: atom_id res chain seq x y z
N MET A 1 -18.51 0.52 13.55
CA MET A 1 -17.10 0.82 13.23
C MET A 1 -16.46 1.48 14.44
N HIS A 2 -15.45 0.85 15.01
CA HIS A 2 -14.68 1.46 16.10
C HIS A 2 -13.61 2.34 15.52
N LYS A 3 -13.51 3.59 15.96
CA LYS A 3 -12.52 4.55 15.47
C LYS A 3 -11.07 4.05 15.58
N ASN A 4 -10.79 3.15 16.54
CA ASN A 4 -9.46 2.61 16.75
C ASN A 4 -9.03 1.54 15.72
N ASP A 5 -9.99 1.01 14.96
CA ASP A 5 -9.73 -0.05 13.98
C ASP A 5 -9.36 0.52 12.60
N TYR A 6 -9.40 1.84 12.45
CA TYR A 6 -9.16 2.52 11.19
C TYR A 6 -8.32 3.77 11.38
N ARG A 7 -7.59 4.12 10.33
CA ARG A 7 -6.93 5.43 10.24
C ARG A 7 -7.44 6.13 8.99
N MET A 8 -7.74 7.40 9.11
CA MET A 8 -8.20 8.18 7.98
C MET A 8 -7.01 8.71 7.17
N PHE A 9 -7.08 8.55 5.85
CA PHE A 9 -6.09 9.08 4.94
C PHE A 9 -6.76 9.42 3.61
N ASP A 10 -6.63 10.69 3.20
CA ASP A 10 -7.09 11.17 1.89
C ASP A 10 -8.56 10.80 1.57
N GLY A 11 -9.43 10.90 2.55
CA GLY A 11 -10.85 10.57 2.40
C GLY A 11 -11.18 9.08 2.54
N PHE A 12 -10.19 8.25 2.85
CA PHE A 12 -10.37 6.81 3.04
C PHE A 12 -10.23 6.43 4.51
N TYR A 13 -10.92 5.37 4.89
CA TYR A 13 -10.71 4.68 6.15
C TYR A 13 -9.81 3.48 5.90
N ILE A 14 -8.60 3.54 6.42
CA ILE A 14 -7.58 2.49 6.26
C ILE A 14 -7.63 1.57 7.47
N PRO A 15 -7.91 0.27 7.30
CA PRO A 15 -7.95 -0.63 8.43
C PRO A 15 -6.59 -0.78 9.10
N VAL A 16 -6.60 -0.98 10.42
CA VAL A 16 -5.37 -1.12 11.19
C VAL A 16 -4.93 -2.58 11.20
N ILE A 17 -3.71 -2.82 10.71
CA ILE A 17 -3.05 -4.12 10.83
C ILE A 17 -2.57 -4.26 12.27
N PRO A 18 -2.95 -5.34 12.99
CA PRO A 18 -2.40 -5.58 14.32
C PRO A 18 -0.87 -5.67 14.29
N ASP A 19 -0.22 -5.14 15.31
CA ASP A 19 1.23 -5.15 15.50
C ASP A 19 2.02 -4.26 14.52
N ALA A 20 1.36 -3.47 13.70
CA ALA A 20 2.02 -2.49 12.83
C ALA A 20 1.85 -1.08 13.38
N ASP A 21 2.86 -0.25 13.13
CA ASP A 21 2.84 1.17 13.49
C ASP A 21 2.34 2.01 12.32
N TYR A 22 1.50 2.99 12.61
CA TYR A 22 0.93 3.92 11.62
C TYR A 22 1.38 5.33 11.95
N HIS A 23 1.97 6.02 10.97
CA HIS A 23 2.35 7.42 11.16
C HIS A 23 2.19 8.21 9.87
N PHE A 24 1.82 9.49 10.02
CA PHE A 24 1.57 10.42 8.93
C PHE A 24 2.74 11.35 8.72
N ASP A 25 2.98 11.69 7.46
CA ASP A 25 4.00 12.66 7.11
C ASP A 25 3.54 13.46 5.88
N THR A 26 4.18 14.60 5.64
CA THR A 26 3.92 15.44 4.48
C THR A 26 5.26 15.92 3.93
N ASP A 27 5.47 15.77 2.64
CA ASP A 27 6.70 16.24 2.03
C ASP A 27 6.63 17.76 1.71
N HIS A 28 7.74 18.29 1.25
CA HIS A 28 7.86 19.73 0.94
C HIS A 28 6.99 20.19 -0.26
N ARG A 29 6.42 19.26 -1.01
CA ARG A 29 5.52 19.54 -2.13
C ARG A 29 4.05 19.47 -1.73
N GLY A 30 3.77 19.14 -0.45
CA GLY A 30 2.41 18.98 0.05
C GLY A 30 1.81 17.60 -0.19
N CYS A 31 2.59 16.62 -0.64
CA CYS A 31 2.11 15.25 -0.76
C CYS A 31 2.06 14.60 0.61
N ASN A 32 0.91 14.05 0.96
CA ASN A 32 0.69 13.38 2.22
C ASN A 32 1.01 11.90 2.12
N PHE A 33 1.53 11.34 3.20
CA PHE A 33 1.88 9.93 3.29
C PHE A 33 1.32 9.33 4.56
N LEU A 34 0.86 8.09 4.47
CA LEU A 34 0.59 7.25 5.62
C LEU A 34 1.53 6.06 5.55
N PHE A 35 2.45 5.98 6.51
CA PHE A 35 3.39 4.87 6.61
C PHE A 35 2.86 3.82 7.58
N ILE A 36 2.95 2.56 7.15
CA ILE A 36 2.59 1.39 7.93
C ILE A 36 3.83 0.51 7.99
N ASP A 37 4.41 0.35 9.17
CA ASP A 37 5.61 -0.45 9.31
C ASP A 37 5.53 -1.45 10.45
N ASP A 38 6.29 -2.53 10.31
CA ASP A 38 6.45 -3.56 11.32
C ASP A 38 7.95 -3.84 11.45
N ARG A 39 8.54 -3.42 12.56
CA ARG A 39 9.98 -3.54 12.79
C ARG A 39 10.45 -4.99 12.85
N GLN A 40 9.63 -5.89 13.40
CA GLN A 40 10.00 -7.30 13.54
C GLN A 40 9.98 -8.01 12.18
N LYS A 41 9.00 -7.68 11.34
CA LYS A 41 8.83 -8.29 10.02
C LYS A 41 9.52 -7.50 8.92
N ARG A 42 10.05 -6.33 9.24
CA ARG A 42 10.90 -5.51 8.38
C ARG A 42 10.27 -5.19 7.03
N TYR A 43 9.01 -4.73 7.03
CA TYR A 43 8.38 -4.19 5.84
C TYR A 43 7.89 -2.76 6.09
N VAL A 44 7.78 -2.00 5.03
CA VAL A 44 7.14 -0.70 5.04
C VAL A 44 6.14 -0.64 3.89
N ILE A 45 4.89 -0.31 4.21
CA ILE A 45 3.84 0.00 3.24
C ILE A 45 3.53 1.47 3.43
N SER A 46 3.46 2.24 2.33
CA SER A 46 3.04 3.63 2.43
C SER A 46 1.95 3.93 1.41
N PHE A 47 0.94 4.68 1.84
CA PHE A 47 -0.01 5.31 0.94
C PHE A 47 0.42 6.74 0.69
N GLU A 48 0.18 7.24 -0.51
CA GLU A 48 0.53 8.62 -0.86
C GLU A 48 -0.60 9.31 -1.61
N SER A 49 -0.74 10.62 -1.37
CA SER A 49 -1.81 11.41 -1.96
C SER A 49 -1.49 11.90 -3.37
N CYS A 50 -0.23 11.87 -3.77
CA CYS A 50 0.21 12.28 -5.11
C CYS A 50 0.29 11.06 -6.02
N LEU A 51 -0.72 10.88 -6.86
CA LEU A 51 -0.95 9.65 -7.63
C LEU A 51 -0.32 9.71 -9.01
N ASP A 52 0.98 9.44 -9.14
CA ASP A 52 1.59 9.43 -10.46
C ASP A 52 2.76 8.45 -10.65
N VAL A 53 3.30 7.90 -9.58
CA VAL A 53 4.52 7.10 -9.66
C VAL A 53 4.29 5.75 -10.33
N TYR A 54 3.16 5.11 -10.05
CA TYR A 54 2.83 3.83 -10.68
C TYR A 54 2.83 3.95 -12.21
N GLU A 55 2.14 4.96 -12.75
CA GLU A 55 2.03 5.18 -14.19
C GLU A 55 3.38 5.45 -14.82
N LYS A 56 4.26 6.17 -14.13
CA LYS A 56 5.62 6.43 -14.62
C LYS A 56 6.47 5.17 -14.71
N CYS A 57 6.24 4.21 -13.85
CA CYS A 57 7.07 3.01 -13.73
C CYS A 57 6.51 1.78 -14.45
N VAL A 58 5.24 1.80 -14.86
CA VAL A 58 4.52 0.61 -15.35
C VAL A 58 5.17 -0.02 -16.59
N ASN A 59 5.89 0.76 -17.39
CA ASN A 59 6.54 0.28 -18.61
C ASN A 59 8.04 0.01 -18.43
N PHE A 60 8.59 0.18 -17.22
CA PHE A 60 9.98 -0.12 -16.97
C PHE A 60 10.19 -1.63 -16.84
N PRO A 61 11.12 -2.21 -17.62
CA PRO A 61 11.26 -3.67 -17.70
C PRO A 61 11.71 -4.34 -16.39
N GLN A 62 12.32 -3.59 -15.47
CA GLN A 62 12.74 -4.13 -14.18
C GLN A 62 11.59 -4.44 -13.25
N TYR A 63 10.39 -3.92 -13.50
CA TYR A 63 9.22 -4.16 -12.68
C TYR A 63 8.39 -5.31 -13.22
N LYS A 64 8.05 -6.25 -12.36
CA LYS A 64 7.09 -7.32 -12.65
C LYS A 64 5.69 -6.85 -12.29
N LYS A 65 4.81 -6.85 -13.26
CA LYS A 65 3.42 -6.44 -13.11
C LYS A 65 2.56 -7.61 -12.65
N SER A 66 1.72 -7.40 -11.64
CA SER A 66 0.76 -8.40 -11.17
C SER A 66 -0.56 -7.73 -10.83
N GLU A 67 -1.62 -8.53 -10.81
CA GLU A 67 -2.97 -8.07 -10.50
C GLU A 67 -3.64 -9.09 -9.57
N TYR A 68 -4.33 -8.59 -8.55
CA TYR A 68 -5.05 -9.40 -7.57
C TYR A 68 -6.47 -8.88 -7.48
N ARG A 69 -7.45 -9.77 -7.61
CA ARG A 69 -8.87 -9.41 -7.52
C ARG A 69 -9.55 -10.19 -6.42
N GLU A 70 -10.31 -9.49 -5.59
CA GLU A 70 -11.06 -10.09 -4.49
C GLU A 70 -12.19 -9.15 -4.07
N ASN A 71 -13.39 -9.71 -3.91
CA ASN A 71 -14.55 -8.97 -3.40
C ASN A 71 -14.89 -7.70 -4.22
N GLY A 72 -14.76 -7.76 -5.53
CA GLY A 72 -15.04 -6.62 -6.39
C GLY A 72 -13.99 -5.52 -6.35
N ARG A 73 -12.85 -5.79 -5.75
CA ARG A 73 -11.73 -4.85 -5.64
C ARG A 73 -10.52 -5.41 -6.35
N THR A 74 -9.67 -4.52 -6.84
CA THR A 74 -8.49 -4.92 -7.60
C THR A 74 -7.26 -4.22 -7.03
N MET A 75 -6.17 -4.97 -6.91
CA MET A 75 -4.86 -4.41 -6.59
C MET A 75 -3.91 -4.68 -7.75
N HIS A 76 -3.30 -3.61 -8.26
CA HIS A 76 -2.23 -3.69 -9.24
C HIS A 76 -0.90 -3.49 -8.55
N THR A 77 0.08 -4.34 -8.84
CA THR A 77 1.41 -4.20 -8.25
C THR A 77 2.48 -4.16 -9.33
N LEU A 78 3.52 -3.38 -9.05
CA LEU A 78 4.77 -3.34 -9.80
C LEU A 78 5.88 -3.64 -8.82
N LEU A 79 6.53 -4.77 -8.95
CA LEU A 79 7.60 -5.19 -8.04
C LEU A 79 8.90 -5.40 -8.78
N MET A 80 9.98 -4.93 -8.17
CA MET A 80 11.34 -5.26 -8.59
C MET A 80 12.09 -5.91 -7.43
N GLU A 81 13.04 -6.76 -7.78
CA GLU A 81 14.01 -7.27 -6.82
C GLU A 81 15.12 -6.24 -6.66
N ARG A 82 15.52 -6.01 -5.42
CA ARG A 82 16.58 -5.06 -5.09
C ARG A 82 17.52 -5.69 -4.09
N GLU A 83 18.82 -5.54 -4.33
CA GLU A 83 19.85 -5.96 -3.40
C GLU A 83 20.38 -4.74 -2.66
N ALA A 84 20.36 -4.81 -1.31
CA ALA A 84 20.90 -3.79 -0.44
C ALA A 84 21.45 -4.48 0.82
N ASP A 85 22.63 -4.06 1.29
CA ASP A 85 23.24 -4.60 2.51
C ASP A 85 23.35 -6.12 2.55
N ASN A 86 23.69 -6.72 1.40
CA ASN A 86 23.80 -8.17 1.21
C ASN A 86 22.48 -8.94 1.36
N GLU A 87 21.34 -8.24 1.39
CA GLU A 87 20.03 -8.85 1.36
C GLU A 87 19.31 -8.56 0.04
N ARG A 88 18.62 -9.56 -0.49
CA ARG A 88 17.74 -9.37 -1.64
C ARG A 88 16.33 -9.15 -1.14
N GLY A 89 15.70 -8.07 -1.60
CA GLY A 89 14.37 -7.71 -1.20
C GLY A 89 13.51 -7.31 -2.38
N ASN A 90 12.30 -6.90 -2.07
CA ASN A 90 11.35 -6.36 -3.04
C ASN A 90 11.09 -4.88 -2.76
N TYR A 91 10.96 -4.13 -3.83
CA TYR A 91 10.55 -2.74 -3.79
C TYR A 91 9.55 -2.52 -4.90
N GLY A 92 8.56 -1.68 -4.68
CA GLY A 92 7.64 -1.40 -5.75
C GLY A 92 6.48 -0.50 -5.37
N PHE A 93 5.48 -0.54 -6.24
CA PHE A 93 4.33 0.33 -6.17
C PHE A 93 3.06 -0.49 -6.29
N PHE A 94 1.97 0.05 -5.74
CA PHE A 94 0.67 -0.58 -5.88
C PHE A 94 -0.42 0.47 -6.05
N ILE A 95 -1.51 0.05 -6.68
CA ILE A 95 -2.76 0.80 -6.74
C ILE A 95 -3.86 -0.11 -6.22
N LEU A 96 -4.62 0.36 -5.23
CA LEU A 96 -5.84 -0.28 -4.78
C LEU A 96 -7.02 0.39 -5.49
N ASP A 97 -7.76 -0.38 -6.28
CA ASP A 97 -8.94 0.10 -6.98
C ASP A 97 -10.17 -0.47 -6.28
N THR A 98 -10.94 0.39 -5.65
CA THR A 98 -12.09 0.04 -4.82
C THR A 98 -13.33 0.82 -5.26
N PRO A 99 -14.53 0.40 -4.81
CA PRO A 99 -15.73 1.19 -5.07
C PRO A 99 -15.70 2.61 -4.53
N TYR A 100 -14.79 2.89 -3.59
CA TYR A 100 -14.64 4.22 -2.98
C TYR A 100 -13.62 5.09 -3.69
N GLY A 101 -12.89 4.52 -4.66
CA GLY A 101 -11.85 5.22 -5.39
C GLY A 101 -10.54 4.44 -5.43
N LYS A 102 -9.52 5.09 -5.98
CA LYS A 102 -8.18 4.52 -6.11
C LYS A 102 -7.25 5.11 -5.08
N LEU A 103 -6.42 4.26 -4.52
CA LEU A 103 -5.40 4.68 -3.56
C LEU A 103 -4.07 4.04 -3.95
N GLU A 104 -3.05 4.87 -4.11
CA GLU A 104 -1.74 4.45 -4.58
C GLU A 104 -0.73 4.44 -3.44
N GLY A 105 0.27 3.57 -3.54
CA GLY A 105 1.31 3.52 -2.54
C GLY A 105 2.57 2.81 -2.99
N GLN A 106 3.46 2.66 -2.04
CA GLN A 106 4.76 2.03 -2.21
C GLN A 106 4.95 0.93 -1.17
N VAL A 107 5.79 -0.03 -1.50
CA VAL A 107 6.13 -1.11 -0.59
C VAL A 107 7.63 -1.36 -0.65
N SER A 108 8.22 -1.60 0.52
CA SER A 108 9.63 -1.97 0.66
C SER A 108 9.74 -3.16 1.60
N VAL A 109 10.38 -4.22 1.13
CA VAL A 109 10.55 -5.47 1.88
C VAL A 109 11.99 -5.93 1.72
N PRO A 110 12.79 -6.01 2.79
CA PRO A 110 14.20 -6.36 2.68
C PRO A 110 14.48 -7.82 2.34
N LYS A 111 13.48 -8.71 2.43
CA LYS A 111 13.65 -10.13 2.09
C LYS A 111 12.64 -10.58 1.05
N ILE A 112 13.11 -11.25 0.00
CA ILE A 112 12.25 -11.73 -1.09
C ILE A 112 11.10 -12.62 -0.57
N GLY A 113 11.39 -13.57 0.30
CA GLY A 113 10.37 -14.47 0.84
C GLY A 113 9.28 -13.75 1.62
N ALA A 114 9.60 -12.60 2.23
CA ALA A 114 8.64 -11.86 3.03
C ALA A 114 7.52 -11.22 2.20
N TRP A 115 7.71 -11.02 0.90
CA TRP A 115 6.65 -10.48 0.05
C TRP A 115 5.41 -11.35 0.09
N ARG A 116 5.52 -12.62 -0.28
CA ARG A 116 4.36 -13.53 -0.38
C ARG A 116 3.80 -13.93 0.98
N GLU A 117 4.68 -14.16 1.95
CA GLU A 117 4.28 -14.70 3.25
C GLU A 117 3.78 -13.63 4.20
N THR A 118 4.33 -12.41 4.09
CA THR A 118 4.08 -11.36 5.06
C THR A 118 3.36 -10.17 4.47
N VAL A 119 3.85 -9.61 3.36
CA VAL A 119 3.36 -8.32 2.87
C VAL A 119 2.14 -8.46 1.99
N LEU A 120 2.13 -9.39 1.05
CA LEU A 120 0.99 -9.58 0.16
C LEU A 120 -0.32 -9.85 0.92
N PRO A 121 -0.37 -10.73 1.94
CA PRO A 121 -1.60 -10.91 2.73
C PRO A 121 -2.05 -9.61 3.43
N ARG A 122 -1.12 -8.78 3.86
CA ARG A 122 -1.44 -7.50 4.50
C ARG A 122 -1.99 -6.47 3.51
N LEU A 123 -1.43 -6.42 2.30
CA LEU A 123 -1.97 -5.56 1.25
C LEU A 123 -3.39 -6.00 0.86
N ILE A 124 -3.64 -7.30 0.78
CA ILE A 124 -4.98 -7.84 0.51
C ILE A 124 -5.94 -7.49 1.65
N PHE A 125 -5.49 -7.60 2.89
CA PHE A 125 -6.28 -7.18 4.05
C PHE A 125 -6.63 -5.69 3.96
N LEU A 126 -5.67 -4.84 3.61
CA LEU A 126 -5.90 -3.40 3.44
C LEU A 126 -6.90 -3.14 2.30
N MET A 127 -6.73 -3.81 1.18
CA MET A 127 -7.63 -3.69 0.03
C MET A 127 -9.07 -4.04 0.42
N ASN A 128 -9.27 -5.14 1.12
CA ASN A 128 -10.61 -5.61 1.48
C ASN A 128 -11.25 -4.77 2.57
N GLY A 129 -10.47 -4.21 3.47
CA GLY A 129 -10.97 -3.39 4.57
C GLY A 129 -11.07 -1.91 4.28
N LEU A 130 -10.51 -1.44 3.16
CA LEU A 130 -10.55 -0.04 2.79
C LEU A 130 -12.00 0.41 2.60
N ALA A 131 -12.37 1.51 3.23
CA ALA A 131 -13.68 2.13 3.07
C ALA A 131 -13.50 3.61 2.75
N GLY A 132 -14.50 4.19 2.15
CA GLY A 132 -14.56 5.63 1.93
C GLY A 132 -15.67 6.25 2.76
N GLU A 133 -15.68 7.57 2.82
CA GLU A 133 -16.82 8.27 3.39
C GLU A 133 -18.03 7.99 2.51
N GLU A 134 -19.16 7.64 3.16
CA GLU A 134 -20.41 7.54 2.43
C GLU A 134 -20.76 8.90 1.85
N LYS A 135 -20.71 8.98 0.54
CA LYS A 135 -21.23 10.17 -0.13
C LYS A 135 -22.74 10.15 0.05
N PRO A 136 -23.33 11.24 0.56
CA PRO A 136 -24.77 11.30 0.60
C PRO A 136 -25.32 11.04 -0.81
N ASN A 137 -26.26 10.13 -0.89
CA ASN A 137 -26.95 9.86 -2.17
C ASN A 137 -27.62 11.16 -2.61
N ALA A 138 -27.08 11.70 -3.67
CA ALA A 138 -27.70 12.88 -4.29
C ALA A 138 -28.97 12.47 -5.02
#